data_9dc18a94eb0e30fd79add6fe72d54ed7
#
_entry.id   9dc18a94eb0e30fd79add6fe72d54ed7
#
_cell.length_a   1.000
_cell.length_b   1.000
_cell.length_c   1.000
_cell.angle_alpha   90.00
_cell.angle_beta   90.00
_cell.angle_gamma   90.00
#
_symmetry.space_group_name_H-M   'P 1'
#
loop_
_entity.id
_entity.type
_entity.pdbx_description
1 polymer ?
#
loop_
_entity_poly.entity_id
_entity_poly.type
_entity_poly.pdbx_seq_one_letter_code
_entity_poly.pdbx_strand_id
1 'polypeptide(L)'
;GHRDAFVLSRRMMQGYKMRGFFLDLSFLGWRVLNVFTLGLLEYVWVTPYTETAWAEVYALLRQEALEKGYKGAEYLNDTLLFEGSGSEEYPVEQYPLYDPETKNWIRIDYRRSYTVRSLILMFFSFSTIGWLWEVSLHLFGDGVFVNRGFFHGPWLPIYGVGGVLVVALLRRFVDRPLTLFFMTMAVCGVVEYTAGYLLWEMKHMYWWNYSGYFLNLHGRICAEGLIIFGLGGCAFLYLIAPFFDELFKKIPRRTAVIICVALLAVFAADSAYSVAHPNSGAGITDYENH
;
A
#
# COMPACT_ATOMS: atom_id res chain seq x y z
N GLY A 1 -13.13 8.17 -34.21
CA GLY A 1 -12.74 9.57 -33.92
C GLY A 1 -12.04 9.72 -32.56
N HIS A 2 -11.59 10.93 -32.20
CA HIS A 2 -10.85 11.15 -30.93
C HIS A 2 -11.60 10.64 -29.69
N ARG A 3 -12.92 10.72 -29.67
CA ARG A 3 -13.75 10.23 -28.56
C ARG A 3 -13.66 8.71 -28.41
N ASP A 4 -13.63 7.99 -29.52
CA ASP A 4 -13.56 6.52 -29.52
C ASP A 4 -12.19 6.04 -29.04
N ALA A 5 -11.12 6.71 -29.48
CA ALA A 5 -9.76 6.46 -29.01
C ALA A 5 -9.64 6.68 -27.49
N PHE A 6 -10.24 7.76 -26.96
CA PHE A 6 -10.26 8.02 -25.53
C PHE A 6 -11.03 6.94 -24.75
N VAL A 7 -12.18 6.50 -25.26
CA VAL A 7 -12.97 5.44 -24.62
C VAL A 7 -12.22 4.12 -24.62
N LEU A 8 -11.54 3.79 -25.73
CA LEU A 8 -10.73 2.58 -25.85
C LEU A 8 -9.55 2.62 -24.86
N SER A 9 -8.77 3.70 -24.84
CA SER A 9 -7.66 3.90 -23.92
C SER A 9 -8.10 3.77 -22.46
N ARG A 10 -9.25 4.36 -22.10
CA ARG A 10 -9.79 4.23 -20.74
C ARG A 10 -10.17 2.78 -20.40
N ARG A 11 -10.69 2.02 -21.37
CA ARG A 11 -10.98 0.59 -21.17
C ARG A 11 -9.71 -0.24 -21.02
N MET A 12 -8.71 -0.02 -21.84
CA MET A 12 -7.42 -0.70 -21.78
C MET A 12 -6.77 -0.49 -20.40
N MET A 13 -6.81 0.73 -19.89
CA MET A 13 -6.25 1.08 -18.58
C MET A 13 -7.13 0.63 -17.39
N GLN A 14 -8.31 0.04 -17.64
CA GLN A 14 -9.18 -0.39 -16.55
C GLN A 14 -8.56 -1.60 -15.81
N GLY A 15 -8.31 -1.42 -14.54
CA GLY A 15 -7.60 -2.41 -13.70
C GLY A 15 -6.08 -2.23 -13.67
N TYR A 16 -5.49 -1.40 -14.54
CA TYR A 16 -4.05 -1.14 -14.62
C TYR A 16 -3.65 0.25 -14.10
N LYS A 17 -4.60 1.11 -13.76
CA LYS A 17 -4.31 2.51 -13.34
C LYS A 17 -3.33 2.60 -12.17
N MET A 18 -3.46 1.71 -11.18
CA MET A 18 -2.54 1.70 -10.05
C MET A 18 -1.17 1.16 -10.41
N ARG A 19 -1.08 0.20 -11.33
CA ARG A 19 0.21 -0.27 -11.86
C ARG A 19 0.93 0.86 -12.59
N GLY A 20 0.20 1.64 -13.42
CA GLY A 20 0.73 2.83 -14.07
C GLY A 20 1.19 3.89 -13.07
N PHE A 21 0.41 4.16 -12.03
CA PHE A 21 0.81 5.07 -10.96
C PHE A 21 2.10 4.62 -10.25
N PHE A 22 2.23 3.33 -9.93
CA PHE A 22 3.46 2.83 -9.31
C PHE A 22 4.64 2.79 -10.27
N LEU A 23 4.39 2.59 -11.56
CA LEU A 23 5.43 2.75 -12.57
C LEU A 23 5.95 4.18 -12.57
N ASP A 24 5.07 5.19 -12.60
CA ASP A 24 5.47 6.60 -12.52
C ASP A 24 6.20 6.92 -11.21
N LEU A 25 5.73 6.36 -10.09
CA LEU A 25 6.36 6.54 -8.79
C LEU A 25 7.76 5.92 -8.75
N SER A 26 8.00 4.81 -9.47
CA SER A 26 9.33 4.19 -9.56
C SER A 26 10.38 5.09 -10.21
N PHE A 27 9.96 6.04 -11.03
CA PHE A 27 10.84 7.03 -11.66
C PHE A 27 11.13 8.24 -10.76
N LEU A 28 10.45 8.38 -9.62
CA LEU A 28 10.61 9.55 -8.74
C LEU A 28 12.06 9.74 -8.29
N GLY A 29 12.76 8.66 -7.96
CA GLY A 29 14.18 8.72 -7.60
C GLY A 29 15.06 9.30 -8.69
N TRP A 30 14.81 8.92 -9.94
CA TRP A 30 15.51 9.47 -11.10
C TRP A 30 15.20 10.95 -11.33
N ARG A 31 13.94 11.36 -11.14
CA ARG A 31 13.53 12.77 -11.23
C ARG A 31 14.17 13.63 -10.14
N VAL A 32 14.28 13.11 -8.92
CA VAL A 32 15.02 13.79 -7.84
C VAL A 32 16.50 13.93 -8.19
N LEU A 33 17.13 12.85 -8.70
CA LEU A 33 18.53 12.88 -9.12
C LEU A 33 18.77 13.88 -10.28
N ASN A 34 17.77 14.05 -11.15
CA ASN A 34 17.80 14.99 -12.25
C ASN A 34 17.97 16.45 -11.78
N VAL A 35 17.44 16.81 -10.62
CA VAL A 35 17.62 18.15 -10.03
C VAL A 35 19.11 18.43 -9.78
N PHE A 36 19.86 17.45 -9.31
CA PHE A 36 21.30 17.60 -9.03
C PHE A 36 22.16 17.69 -10.31
N THR A 37 21.62 17.25 -11.45
CA THR A 37 22.28 17.34 -12.75
C THR A 37 21.81 18.54 -13.60
N LEU A 38 21.12 19.52 -12.97
CA LEU A 38 20.54 20.68 -13.64
C LEU A 38 19.65 20.30 -14.86
N GLY A 39 18.98 19.16 -14.79
CA GLY A 39 18.09 18.71 -15.85
C GLY A 39 18.73 17.90 -16.98
N LEU A 40 20.04 17.76 -17.01
CA LEU A 40 20.72 17.01 -18.08
C LEU A 40 20.33 15.52 -18.09
N LEU A 41 20.14 14.92 -16.93
CA LEU A 41 19.77 13.51 -16.79
C LEU A 41 18.39 13.22 -17.41
N GLU A 42 17.49 14.19 -17.45
CA GLU A 42 16.16 14.06 -18.06
C GLU A 42 16.25 13.62 -19.53
N TYR A 43 17.10 14.30 -20.30
CA TYR A 43 17.22 14.04 -21.74
C TYR A 43 18.01 12.78 -22.08
N VAL A 44 19.05 12.49 -21.30
CA VAL A 44 19.97 11.38 -21.63
C VAL A 44 19.47 10.03 -21.12
N TRP A 45 18.75 10.03 -20.00
CA TRP A 45 18.38 8.79 -19.31
C TRP A 45 16.92 8.72 -18.92
N VAL A 46 16.37 9.71 -18.21
CA VAL A 46 15.06 9.61 -17.59
C VAL A 46 13.95 9.52 -18.63
N THR A 47 13.95 10.43 -19.62
CA THR A 47 12.93 10.40 -20.69
C THR A 47 13.01 9.14 -21.52
N PRO A 48 14.13 8.72 -22.11
CA PRO A 48 14.21 7.46 -22.87
C PRO A 48 13.76 6.25 -22.04
N TYR A 49 14.15 6.19 -20.77
CA TYR A 49 13.81 5.08 -19.89
C TYR A 49 12.32 5.04 -19.56
N THR A 50 11.70 6.19 -19.25
CA THR A 50 10.28 6.28 -18.95
C THR A 50 9.43 5.98 -20.19
N GLU A 51 9.77 6.53 -21.35
CA GLU A 51 9.04 6.29 -22.60
C GLU A 51 9.12 4.82 -23.04
N THR A 52 10.27 4.18 -22.90
CA THR A 52 10.43 2.74 -23.18
C THR A 52 9.55 1.91 -22.24
N ALA A 53 9.55 2.21 -20.95
CA ALA A 53 8.73 1.49 -19.98
C ALA A 53 7.22 1.64 -20.26
N TRP A 54 6.76 2.84 -20.66
CA TRP A 54 5.37 3.06 -21.06
C TRP A 54 5.02 2.41 -22.40
N ALA A 55 5.96 2.34 -23.34
CA ALA A 55 5.78 1.61 -24.58
C ALA A 55 5.54 0.11 -24.34
N GLU A 56 6.28 -0.51 -23.42
CA GLU A 56 6.06 -1.90 -23.01
C GLU A 56 4.68 -2.10 -22.37
N VAL A 57 4.26 -1.20 -21.49
CA VAL A 57 2.90 -1.24 -20.91
C VAL A 57 1.85 -1.13 -22.01
N TYR A 58 2.04 -0.24 -22.97
CA TYR A 58 1.12 -0.10 -24.09
C TYR A 58 1.05 -1.37 -24.94
N ALA A 59 2.18 -2.01 -25.23
CA ALA A 59 2.23 -3.26 -25.99
C ALA A 59 1.41 -4.37 -25.32
N LEU A 60 1.57 -4.52 -24.00
CA LEU A 60 0.79 -5.48 -23.21
C LEU A 60 -0.71 -5.18 -23.21
N LEU A 61 -1.09 -3.91 -22.98
CA LEU A 61 -2.49 -3.50 -22.96
C LEU A 61 -3.15 -3.63 -24.35
N ARG A 62 -2.40 -3.37 -25.41
CA ARG A 62 -2.84 -3.55 -26.79
C ARG A 62 -3.15 -5.01 -27.11
N GLN A 63 -2.23 -5.92 -26.74
CA GLN A 63 -2.44 -7.35 -26.92
C GLN A 63 -3.69 -7.81 -26.17
N GLU A 64 -3.84 -7.42 -24.91
CA GLU A 64 -5.01 -7.78 -24.09
C GLU A 64 -6.31 -7.22 -24.68
N ALA A 65 -6.29 -6.00 -25.24
CA ALA A 65 -7.46 -5.39 -25.86
C ALA A 65 -7.90 -6.14 -27.14
N LEU A 66 -6.96 -6.62 -27.93
CA LEU A 66 -7.20 -7.46 -29.12
C LEU A 66 -7.77 -8.82 -28.72
N GLU A 67 -7.16 -9.50 -27.74
CA GLU A 67 -7.61 -10.80 -27.25
C GLU A 67 -9.01 -10.75 -26.63
N LYS A 68 -9.33 -9.69 -25.91
CA LYS A 68 -10.65 -9.47 -25.28
C LYS A 68 -11.70 -8.89 -26.23
N GLY A 69 -11.33 -8.56 -27.44
CA GLY A 69 -12.24 -8.01 -28.45
C GLY A 69 -12.91 -6.71 -28.01
N TYR A 70 -12.16 -5.78 -27.43
CA TYR A 70 -12.73 -4.48 -27.03
C TYR A 70 -13.20 -3.72 -28.25
N LYS A 71 -14.37 -3.08 -28.14
CA LYS A 71 -14.90 -2.24 -29.23
C LYS A 71 -13.88 -1.16 -29.59
N GLY A 72 -13.43 -1.15 -30.83
CA GLY A 72 -12.39 -0.26 -31.33
C GLY A 72 -10.98 -0.86 -31.32
N ALA A 73 -10.80 -2.07 -30.78
CA ALA A 73 -9.50 -2.73 -30.78
C ALA A 73 -9.01 -3.08 -32.20
N GLU A 74 -9.93 -3.19 -33.15
CA GLU A 74 -9.62 -3.36 -34.59
C GLU A 74 -8.70 -2.25 -35.14
N TYR A 75 -8.77 -1.05 -34.59
CA TYR A 75 -7.86 0.06 -34.95
C TYR A 75 -6.47 -0.05 -34.36
N LEU A 76 -6.26 -0.94 -33.41
CA LEU A 76 -4.96 -1.22 -32.81
C LEU A 76 -4.22 -2.34 -33.55
N ASN A 77 -4.90 -3.07 -34.42
CA ASN A 77 -4.32 -4.14 -35.22
C ASN A 77 -3.61 -3.53 -36.43
N ASP A 78 -2.49 -2.89 -36.17
CA ASP A 78 -1.66 -2.28 -37.20
C ASP A 78 -0.77 -3.36 -37.82
N THR A 79 -1.17 -3.84 -38.98
CA THR A 79 -0.42 -4.82 -39.77
C THR A 79 0.96 -4.31 -40.17
N LEU A 80 1.13 -2.99 -40.31
CA LEU A 80 2.42 -2.38 -40.63
C LEU A 80 3.48 -2.62 -39.55
N LEU A 81 3.09 -2.89 -38.32
CA LEU A 81 4.03 -3.29 -37.24
C LEU A 81 4.50 -4.74 -37.40
N PHE A 82 3.78 -5.55 -38.16
CA PHE A 82 4.08 -6.97 -38.41
C PHE A 82 4.58 -7.21 -39.84
N GLU A 83 4.20 -6.39 -40.77
CA GLU A 83 4.82 -6.32 -42.10
C GLU A 83 6.14 -5.58 -41.88
N GLY A 84 7.20 -6.34 -41.64
CA GLY A 84 8.52 -5.76 -41.49
C GLY A 84 8.70 -4.72 -42.59
N SER A 85 8.93 -3.46 -42.20
CA SER A 85 9.42 -2.47 -43.13
C SER A 85 10.60 -3.14 -43.83
N GLY A 86 10.55 -3.29 -45.15
CA GLY A 86 11.63 -3.95 -45.89
C GLY A 86 12.95 -3.18 -45.84
N SER A 87 13.23 -2.48 -44.76
CA SER A 87 14.46 -1.83 -44.43
C SER A 87 15.30 -2.78 -43.59
N GLU A 88 16.46 -3.03 -44.05
CA GLU A 88 17.51 -3.89 -43.46
C GLU A 88 17.98 -3.43 -42.07
N GLU A 89 17.32 -2.45 -41.45
CA GLU A 89 17.80 -1.71 -40.28
C GLU A 89 17.16 -2.09 -38.95
N TYR A 90 16.06 -2.85 -38.94
CA TYR A 90 15.49 -3.32 -37.69
C TYR A 90 15.83 -4.78 -37.43
N PRO A 91 16.26 -5.16 -36.22
CA PRO A 91 16.51 -6.54 -35.89
C PRO A 91 15.25 -7.36 -36.13
N VAL A 92 15.35 -8.36 -37.01
CA VAL A 92 14.30 -9.33 -37.35
C VAL A 92 13.91 -10.18 -36.13
N GLU A 93 14.75 -10.22 -35.10
CA GLU A 93 14.46 -10.85 -33.84
C GLU A 93 13.64 -9.87 -32.98
N GLN A 94 12.33 -10.06 -32.97
CA GLN A 94 11.55 -9.57 -31.86
C GLN A 94 12.13 -10.21 -30.60
N TYR A 95 12.72 -9.40 -29.74
CA TYR A 95 13.04 -9.88 -28.39
C TYR A 95 11.76 -10.47 -27.82
N PRO A 96 11.77 -11.74 -27.37
CA PRO A 96 10.57 -12.31 -26.77
C PRO A 96 10.14 -11.35 -25.68
N LEU A 97 8.88 -10.89 -25.76
CA LEU A 97 8.28 -10.08 -24.70
C LEU A 97 8.64 -10.76 -23.39
N TYR A 98 9.26 -10.01 -22.50
CA TYR A 98 9.77 -10.50 -21.22
C TYR A 98 8.72 -11.41 -20.59
N ASP A 99 9.01 -12.72 -20.57
CA ASP A 99 8.15 -13.69 -19.91
C ASP A 99 8.24 -13.46 -18.41
N PRO A 100 7.19 -12.92 -17.77
CA PRO A 100 7.20 -12.66 -16.34
C PRO A 100 7.30 -13.95 -15.51
N GLU A 101 7.19 -15.15 -16.16
CA GLU A 101 7.33 -16.43 -15.45
C GLU A 101 8.77 -16.78 -15.11
N THR A 102 9.77 -16.18 -15.75
CA THR A 102 11.18 -16.56 -15.58
C THR A 102 11.87 -15.96 -14.36
N LYS A 103 11.33 -14.94 -13.72
CA LYS A 103 11.82 -14.45 -12.42
C LYS A 103 10.81 -14.72 -11.32
N ASN A 104 11.13 -15.64 -10.43
CA ASN A 104 10.43 -15.96 -9.18
C ASN A 104 10.45 -14.82 -8.16
N TRP A 105 10.22 -13.59 -8.60
CA TRP A 105 10.03 -12.46 -7.73
C TRP A 105 8.58 -12.45 -7.24
N ILE A 106 8.34 -11.82 -6.12
CA ILE A 106 7.04 -11.74 -5.48
C ILE A 106 6.03 -11.14 -6.46
N ARG A 107 5.04 -11.93 -6.89
CA ARG A 107 3.94 -11.45 -7.73
C ARG A 107 3.00 -10.62 -6.89
N ILE A 108 2.96 -9.32 -7.12
CA ILE A 108 2.03 -8.41 -6.46
C ILE A 108 0.69 -8.47 -7.20
N ASP A 109 -0.18 -9.40 -6.78
CA ASP A 109 -1.56 -9.46 -7.24
C ASP A 109 -2.47 -8.87 -6.17
N TYR A 110 -2.90 -7.63 -6.37
CA TYR A 110 -3.77 -6.92 -5.44
C TYR A 110 -5.24 -7.38 -5.48
N ARG A 111 -5.65 -8.17 -6.47
CA ARG A 111 -7.01 -8.75 -6.58
C ARG A 111 -7.17 -10.07 -5.84
N ARG A 112 -6.12 -10.58 -5.23
CA ARG A 112 -6.12 -11.87 -4.53
C ARG A 112 -7.06 -11.89 -3.32
N SER A 113 -7.50 -13.10 -2.94
CA SER A 113 -8.20 -13.34 -1.68
C SER A 113 -7.22 -13.73 -0.58
N TYR A 114 -7.51 -13.30 0.62
CA TYR A 114 -6.68 -13.55 1.79
C TYR A 114 -7.33 -14.62 2.68
N THR A 115 -6.54 -15.53 3.20
CA THR A 115 -7.00 -16.55 4.17
C THR A 115 -7.07 -15.93 5.57
N VAL A 116 -7.89 -16.47 6.46
CA VAL A 116 -7.96 -16.05 7.87
C VAL A 116 -6.57 -16.09 8.51
N ARG A 117 -5.79 -17.13 8.22
CA ARG A 117 -4.40 -17.25 8.68
C ARG A 117 -3.53 -16.08 8.21
N SER A 118 -3.61 -15.72 6.92
CA SER A 118 -2.89 -14.55 6.39
C SER A 118 -3.32 -13.27 7.10
N LEU A 119 -4.60 -13.08 7.36
CA LEU A 119 -5.11 -11.91 8.08
C LEU A 119 -4.61 -11.83 9.53
N ILE A 120 -4.52 -12.96 10.25
CA ILE A 120 -3.94 -13.02 11.60
C ILE A 120 -2.46 -12.62 11.55
N LEU A 121 -1.69 -13.21 10.64
CA LEU A 121 -0.27 -12.87 10.49
C LEU A 121 -0.07 -11.41 10.08
N MET A 122 -0.92 -10.86 9.19
CA MET A 122 -0.93 -9.45 8.85
C MET A 122 -1.22 -8.58 10.05
N PHE A 123 -2.24 -8.90 10.86
CA PHE A 123 -2.55 -8.16 12.07
C PHE A 123 -1.32 -7.98 12.96
N PHE A 124 -0.62 -9.06 13.26
CA PHE A 124 0.59 -8.99 14.10
C PHE A 124 1.75 -8.27 13.41
N SER A 125 1.97 -8.55 12.12
CA SER A 125 3.05 -7.88 11.36
C SER A 125 2.86 -6.37 11.34
N PHE A 126 1.64 -5.88 11.09
CA PHE A 126 1.38 -4.44 11.03
C PHE A 126 1.33 -3.79 12.40
N SER A 127 0.82 -4.50 13.40
CA SER A 127 0.88 -4.03 14.79
C SER A 127 2.33 -3.83 15.24
N THR A 128 3.23 -4.76 14.87
CA THR A 128 4.66 -4.68 15.19
C THR A 128 5.37 -3.61 14.35
N ILE A 129 5.06 -3.50 13.06
CA ILE A 129 5.64 -2.47 12.19
C ILE A 129 5.21 -1.08 12.67
N GLY A 130 3.94 -0.90 13.02
CA GLY A 130 3.45 0.37 13.58
C GLY A 130 4.14 0.71 14.90
N TRP A 131 4.35 -0.27 15.77
CA TRP A 131 5.12 -0.09 17.00
C TRP A 131 6.58 0.30 16.72
N LEU A 132 7.26 -0.40 15.83
CA LEU A 132 8.63 -0.07 15.41
C LEU A 132 8.71 1.36 14.84
N TRP A 133 7.73 1.75 14.03
CA TRP A 133 7.67 3.10 13.47
C TRP A 133 7.59 4.17 14.56
N GLU A 134 6.65 4.05 15.50
CA GLU A 134 6.49 5.02 16.57
C GLU A 134 7.67 5.07 17.53
N VAL A 135 8.20 3.90 17.91
CA VAL A 135 9.42 3.82 18.74
C VAL A 135 10.60 4.48 18.01
N SER A 136 10.73 4.26 16.71
CA SER A 136 11.80 4.86 15.91
C SER A 136 11.68 6.39 15.85
N LEU A 137 10.48 6.92 15.70
CA LEU A 137 10.26 8.37 15.69
C LEU A 137 10.73 9.02 17.01
N HIS A 138 10.39 8.44 18.15
CA HIS A 138 10.85 8.93 19.45
C HIS A 138 12.36 8.74 19.64
N LEU A 139 12.90 7.60 19.22
CA LEU A 139 14.33 7.34 19.36
C LEU A 139 15.18 8.31 18.54
N PHE A 140 14.75 8.64 17.31
CA PHE A 140 15.49 9.57 16.44
C PHE A 140 15.14 11.03 16.70
N GLY A 141 13.92 11.34 17.14
CA GLY A 141 13.48 12.71 17.46
C GLY A 141 13.97 13.16 18.84
N ASP A 142 13.74 12.34 19.85
CA ASP A 142 13.95 12.70 21.25
C ASP A 142 15.19 12.03 21.86
N GLY A 143 15.82 11.11 21.16
CA GLY A 143 16.99 10.35 21.62
C GLY A 143 16.67 9.32 22.72
N VAL A 144 15.39 9.04 22.98
CA VAL A 144 14.94 8.17 24.07
C VAL A 144 14.12 7.01 23.51
N PHE A 145 14.41 5.80 24.01
CA PHE A 145 13.56 4.65 23.72
C PHE A 145 12.28 4.73 24.55
N VAL A 146 11.13 4.79 23.88
CA VAL A 146 9.81 4.80 24.51
C VAL A 146 9.00 3.62 23.97
N ASN A 147 8.56 2.71 24.87
CA ASN A 147 7.66 1.64 24.48
C ASN A 147 6.25 2.20 24.24
N ARG A 148 5.91 2.48 23.00
CA ARG A 148 4.67 3.17 22.62
C ARG A 148 3.43 2.30 22.74
N GLY A 149 2.31 2.95 23.11
CA GLY A 149 0.99 2.37 23.13
C GLY A 149 0.54 1.80 24.46
N PHE A 150 -0.70 1.30 24.49
CA PHE A 150 -1.38 0.78 25.69
C PHE A 150 -0.79 -0.55 26.19
N PHE A 151 -0.28 -1.37 25.30
CA PHE A 151 0.23 -2.71 25.55
C PHE A 151 1.71 -2.69 25.93
N HIS A 152 2.17 -3.75 26.59
CA HIS A 152 3.57 -3.91 26.99
C HIS A 152 4.41 -4.61 25.89
N GLY A 153 3.78 -5.45 25.09
CA GLY A 153 4.41 -6.13 23.96
C GLY A 153 4.69 -5.18 22.78
N PRO A 154 5.53 -5.61 21.82
CA PRO A 154 5.95 -4.81 20.67
C PRO A 154 4.87 -4.74 19.58
N TRP A 155 3.70 -4.25 19.93
CA TRP A 155 2.55 -4.12 19.03
C TRP A 155 1.67 -2.93 19.36
N LEU A 156 1.24 -2.27 18.28
CA LEU A 156 0.16 -1.28 18.29
C LEU A 156 -1.04 -1.85 17.50
N PRO A 157 -2.02 -2.47 18.19
CA PRO A 157 -3.13 -3.16 17.52
C PRO A 157 -3.97 -2.28 16.60
N ILE A 158 -3.96 -0.96 16.80
CA ILE A 158 -4.68 -0.02 15.92
C ILE A 158 -4.20 -0.13 14.46
N TYR A 159 -2.89 -0.30 14.23
CA TYR A 159 -2.33 -0.52 12.90
C TYR A 159 -2.73 -1.89 12.32
N GLY A 160 -2.69 -2.93 13.16
CA GLY A 160 -3.12 -4.27 12.78
C GLY A 160 -4.60 -4.35 12.43
N VAL A 161 -5.47 -3.78 13.26
CA VAL A 161 -6.93 -3.70 13.04
C VAL A 161 -7.22 -2.89 11.79
N GLY A 162 -6.63 -1.68 11.67
CA GLY A 162 -6.80 -0.82 10.51
C GLY A 162 -6.43 -1.55 9.21
N GLY A 163 -5.26 -2.19 9.18
CA GLY A 163 -4.78 -2.95 8.04
C GLY A 163 -5.70 -4.12 7.67
N VAL A 164 -6.10 -4.94 8.63
CA VAL A 164 -7.01 -6.07 8.40
C VAL A 164 -8.39 -5.59 7.92
N LEU A 165 -8.94 -4.53 8.51
CA LEU A 165 -10.22 -3.96 8.09
C LEU A 165 -10.15 -3.40 6.66
N VAL A 166 -9.07 -2.70 6.33
CA VAL A 166 -8.84 -2.20 4.96
C VAL A 166 -8.85 -3.37 3.97
N VAL A 167 -8.13 -4.44 4.26
CA VAL A 167 -8.11 -5.65 3.40
C VAL A 167 -9.48 -6.32 3.34
N ALA A 168 -10.13 -6.56 4.48
CA ALA A 168 -11.38 -7.32 4.55
C ALA A 168 -12.56 -6.57 3.93
N LEU A 169 -12.67 -5.26 4.17
CA LEU A 169 -13.83 -4.46 3.77
C LEU A 169 -13.63 -3.76 2.43
N LEU A 170 -12.40 -3.28 2.15
CA LEU A 170 -12.16 -2.35 1.06
C LEU A 170 -11.55 -2.98 -0.19
N ARG A 171 -11.11 -4.25 -0.13
CA ARG A 171 -10.61 -5.00 -1.29
C ARG A 171 -11.55 -4.90 -2.51
N ARG A 172 -12.86 -4.87 -2.30
CA ARG A 172 -13.86 -4.73 -3.38
C ARG A 172 -13.75 -3.43 -4.18
N PHE A 173 -13.03 -2.45 -3.66
CA PHE A 173 -12.84 -1.14 -4.30
C PHE A 173 -11.47 -0.99 -4.97
N VAL A 174 -10.65 -2.05 -5.04
CA VAL A 174 -9.28 -1.96 -5.60
C VAL A 174 -9.26 -1.46 -7.07
N ASP A 175 -10.33 -1.70 -7.83
CA ASP A 175 -10.43 -1.19 -9.20
C ASP A 175 -10.86 0.29 -9.28
N ARG A 176 -11.13 0.93 -8.12
CA ARG A 176 -11.59 2.31 -8.00
C ARG A 176 -10.75 3.08 -6.98
N PRO A 177 -9.53 3.52 -7.38
CA PRO A 177 -8.55 4.06 -6.43
C PRO A 177 -9.06 5.26 -5.61
N LEU A 178 -9.80 6.19 -6.22
CA LEU A 178 -10.37 7.32 -5.48
C LEU A 178 -11.41 6.88 -4.45
N THR A 179 -12.29 5.94 -4.82
CA THR A 179 -13.26 5.37 -3.88
C THR A 179 -12.54 4.66 -2.74
N LEU A 180 -11.51 3.89 -3.06
CA LEU A 180 -10.69 3.20 -2.07
C LEU A 180 -10.04 4.20 -1.10
N PHE A 181 -9.45 5.28 -1.62
CA PHE A 181 -8.83 6.33 -0.82
C PHE A 181 -9.81 6.91 0.23
N PHE A 182 -10.98 7.40 -0.22
CA PHE A 182 -11.96 7.99 0.69
C PHE A 182 -12.58 6.97 1.66
N MET A 183 -12.82 5.74 1.20
CA MET A 183 -13.32 4.68 2.07
C MET A 183 -12.30 4.28 3.13
N THR A 184 -11.01 4.30 2.80
CA THR A 184 -9.95 4.05 3.79
C THR A 184 -9.90 5.15 4.82
N MET A 185 -9.96 6.43 4.41
CA MET A 185 -10.06 7.55 5.35
C MET A 185 -11.22 7.35 6.33
N ALA A 186 -12.40 6.97 5.83
CA ALA A 186 -13.58 6.76 6.65
C ALA A 186 -13.40 5.60 7.63
N VAL A 187 -12.95 4.44 7.16
CA VAL A 187 -12.77 3.24 8.01
C VAL A 187 -11.69 3.47 9.07
N CYS A 188 -10.52 3.98 8.68
CA CYS A 188 -9.43 4.23 9.62
C CYS A 188 -9.79 5.35 10.60
N GLY A 189 -10.46 6.41 10.15
CA GLY A 189 -10.92 7.48 11.02
C GLY A 189 -11.91 7.00 12.08
N VAL A 190 -12.84 6.10 11.71
CA VAL A 190 -13.76 5.48 12.69
C VAL A 190 -12.99 4.62 13.69
N VAL A 191 -12.02 3.82 13.23
CA VAL A 191 -11.21 2.97 14.11
C VAL A 191 -10.40 3.82 15.08
N GLU A 192 -9.71 4.85 14.59
CA GLU A 192 -8.86 5.72 15.42
C GLU A 192 -9.69 6.54 16.40
N TYR A 193 -10.79 7.13 15.94
CA TYR A 193 -11.68 7.87 16.84
C TYR A 193 -12.25 6.98 17.94
N THR A 194 -12.71 5.77 17.57
CA THR A 194 -13.30 4.83 18.53
C THR A 194 -12.25 4.34 19.53
N ALA A 195 -11.04 4.03 19.07
CA ALA A 195 -9.94 3.62 19.94
C ALA A 195 -9.58 4.72 20.95
N GLY A 196 -9.42 5.98 20.48
CA GLY A 196 -9.13 7.12 21.37
C GLY A 196 -10.28 7.41 22.34
N TYR A 197 -11.53 7.22 21.90
CA TYR A 197 -12.70 7.36 22.77
C TYR A 197 -12.72 6.28 23.87
N LEU A 198 -12.55 5.02 23.51
CA LEU A 198 -12.57 3.92 24.48
C LEU A 198 -11.41 3.99 25.47
N LEU A 199 -10.22 4.35 25.02
CA LEU A 199 -9.06 4.52 25.90
C LEU A 199 -9.29 5.65 26.92
N TRP A 200 -9.90 6.76 26.48
CA TRP A 200 -10.27 7.84 27.36
C TRP A 200 -11.33 7.41 28.40
N GLU A 201 -12.43 6.77 27.97
CA GLU A 201 -13.50 6.31 28.87
C GLU A 201 -12.99 5.28 29.90
N MET A 202 -12.07 4.40 29.48
CA MET A 202 -11.55 3.34 30.36
C MET A 202 -10.50 3.81 31.35
N LYS A 203 -9.64 4.77 30.96
CA LYS A 203 -8.43 5.11 31.70
C LYS A 203 -8.22 6.59 31.94
N HIS A 204 -9.03 7.47 31.34
CA HIS A 204 -8.89 8.94 31.37
C HIS A 204 -7.48 9.42 30.96
N MET A 205 -6.85 8.71 30.02
CA MET A 205 -5.52 9.00 29.49
C MET A 205 -5.57 9.11 27.98
N TYR A 206 -4.70 9.97 27.42
CA TYR A 206 -4.49 10.08 25.99
C TYR A 206 -3.23 9.31 25.60
N TRP A 207 -3.30 8.51 24.53
CA TRP A 207 -2.13 7.89 23.91
C TRP A 207 -1.68 8.64 22.64
N TRP A 208 -2.50 9.58 22.18
CA TRP A 208 -2.21 10.60 21.17
C TRP A 208 -3.17 11.78 21.33
N ASN A 209 -2.76 12.98 20.85
CA ASN A 209 -3.61 14.16 20.90
C ASN A 209 -3.36 15.04 19.67
N TYR A 210 -4.41 15.24 18.87
CA TYR A 210 -4.40 16.06 17.67
C TYR A 210 -5.04 17.44 17.86
N SER A 211 -5.16 17.95 19.07
CA SER A 211 -5.88 19.21 19.37
C SER A 211 -5.31 20.43 18.62
N GLY A 212 -4.03 20.41 18.26
CA GLY A 212 -3.37 21.48 17.49
C GLY A 212 -3.44 21.33 15.97
N TYR A 213 -4.03 20.25 15.44
CA TYR A 213 -4.04 19.92 14.02
C TYR A 213 -5.31 20.43 13.32
N PHE A 214 -5.21 20.65 11.99
CA PHE A 214 -6.33 21.17 11.19
C PHE A 214 -7.51 20.20 11.16
N LEU A 215 -8.73 20.73 11.33
CA LEU A 215 -9.99 19.97 11.39
C LEU A 215 -9.92 18.76 12.34
N ASN A 216 -9.29 18.93 13.51
CA ASN A 216 -9.32 17.88 14.50
C ASN A 216 -10.75 17.70 15.07
N LEU A 217 -11.10 16.47 15.41
CA LEU A 217 -12.34 16.12 16.08
C LEU A 217 -12.02 15.57 17.48
N HIS A 218 -12.26 16.37 18.50
CA HIS A 218 -12.01 16.05 19.91
C HIS A 218 -10.56 15.63 20.21
N GLY A 219 -9.58 16.13 19.42
CA GLY A 219 -8.18 15.73 19.52
C GLY A 219 -7.87 14.27 19.16
N ARG A 220 -8.88 13.51 18.68
CA ARG A 220 -8.75 12.07 18.42
C ARG A 220 -8.41 11.76 16.96
N ILE A 221 -8.89 12.55 16.02
CA ILE A 221 -8.58 12.47 14.59
C ILE A 221 -8.38 13.87 14.02
N CYS A 222 -7.67 14.00 12.90
CA CYS A 222 -7.45 15.25 12.18
C CYS A 222 -7.41 15.03 10.67
N ALA A 223 -7.55 16.11 9.89
CA ALA A 223 -7.58 16.02 8.43
C ALA A 223 -6.28 15.46 7.85
N GLU A 224 -5.13 15.89 8.36
CA GLU A 224 -3.81 15.43 7.92
C GLU A 224 -3.66 13.91 8.16
N GLY A 225 -4.05 13.43 9.34
CA GLY A 225 -4.03 12.01 9.67
C GLY A 225 -4.91 11.19 8.73
N LEU A 226 -6.13 11.67 8.46
CA LEU A 226 -7.07 11.00 7.56
C LEU A 226 -6.53 10.90 6.13
N ILE A 227 -5.88 11.94 5.62
CA ILE A 227 -5.25 11.92 4.29
C ILE A 227 -4.14 10.88 4.24
N ILE A 228 -3.29 10.84 5.28
CA ILE A 228 -2.22 9.84 5.41
C ILE A 228 -2.81 8.42 5.44
N PHE A 229 -3.89 8.19 6.16
CA PHE A 229 -4.59 6.90 6.15
C PHE A 229 -5.15 6.53 4.78
N GLY A 230 -5.72 7.48 4.06
CA GLY A 230 -6.18 7.26 2.69
C GLY A 230 -5.06 6.79 1.76
N LEU A 231 -3.93 7.48 1.77
CA LEU A 231 -2.74 7.12 1.00
C LEU A 231 -2.14 5.79 1.48
N GLY A 232 -1.99 5.63 2.79
CA GLY A 232 -1.48 4.43 3.42
C GLY A 232 -2.31 3.20 3.08
N GLY A 233 -3.64 3.30 3.11
CA GLY A 233 -4.53 2.19 2.77
C GLY A 233 -4.49 1.81 1.30
N CYS A 234 -4.30 2.77 0.40
CA CYS A 234 -4.03 2.48 -1.00
C CYS A 234 -2.71 1.71 -1.15
N ALA A 235 -1.62 2.22 -0.58
CA ALA A 235 -0.33 1.53 -0.58
C ALA A 235 -0.43 0.13 0.05
N PHE A 236 -1.23 0.02 1.10
CA PHE A 236 -1.47 -1.21 1.81
C PHE A 236 -2.13 -2.28 0.92
N LEU A 237 -3.26 -1.97 0.29
CA LEU A 237 -3.98 -2.92 -0.55
C LEU A 237 -3.27 -3.27 -1.85
N TYR A 238 -2.57 -2.31 -2.45
CA TYR A 238 -1.93 -2.53 -3.74
C TYR A 238 -0.55 -3.19 -3.65
N LEU A 239 0.19 -2.95 -2.55
CA LEU A 239 1.57 -3.41 -2.41
C LEU A 239 1.80 -4.28 -1.17
N ILE A 240 1.48 -3.72 0.02
CA ILE A 240 1.95 -4.28 1.29
C ILE A 240 1.24 -5.60 1.59
N ALA A 241 -0.09 -5.63 1.53
CA ALA A 241 -0.85 -6.84 1.85
C ALA A 241 -0.58 -7.98 0.86
N PRO A 242 -0.52 -7.78 -0.49
CA PRO A 242 -0.12 -8.80 -1.42
C PRO A 242 1.30 -9.32 -1.18
N PHE A 243 2.24 -8.43 -0.88
CA PHE A 243 3.62 -8.80 -0.57
C PHE A 243 3.71 -9.70 0.67
N PHE A 244 3.08 -9.31 1.78
CA PHE A 244 3.09 -10.11 3.00
C PHE A 244 2.37 -11.45 2.83
N ASP A 245 1.24 -11.48 2.11
CA ASP A 245 0.53 -12.75 1.83
C ASP A 245 1.41 -13.72 1.05
N GLU A 246 2.16 -13.22 0.07
CA GLU A 246 3.10 -14.03 -0.69
C GLU A 246 4.24 -14.57 0.19
N LEU A 247 4.73 -13.75 1.11
CA LEU A 247 5.73 -14.17 2.08
C LEU A 247 5.18 -15.25 3.02
N PHE A 248 3.95 -15.07 3.53
CA PHE A 248 3.32 -16.04 4.42
C PHE A 248 2.97 -17.37 3.75
N LYS A 249 2.70 -17.38 2.45
CA LYS A 249 2.50 -18.60 1.67
C LYS A 249 3.73 -19.51 1.61
N LYS A 250 4.93 -18.93 1.77
CA LYS A 250 6.18 -19.71 1.85
C LYS A 250 6.29 -20.50 3.15
N ILE A 251 5.53 -20.15 4.19
CA ILE A 251 5.53 -20.83 5.49
C ILE A 251 4.63 -22.08 5.39
N PRO A 252 5.12 -23.29 5.74
CA PRO A 252 4.29 -24.49 5.78
C PRO A 252 3.04 -24.30 6.63
N ARG A 253 1.89 -24.83 6.16
CA ARG A 253 0.59 -24.60 6.78
C ARG A 253 0.58 -24.91 8.30
N ARG A 254 1.21 -26.02 8.71
CA ARG A 254 1.29 -26.41 10.13
C ARG A 254 2.05 -25.38 10.95
N THR A 255 3.21 -24.98 10.49
CA THR A 255 4.05 -23.97 11.16
C THR A 255 3.32 -22.63 11.27
N ALA A 256 2.67 -22.17 10.20
CA ALA A 256 1.92 -20.92 10.23
C ALA A 256 0.73 -20.95 11.21
N VAL A 257 0.04 -22.10 11.36
CA VAL A 257 -1.02 -22.24 12.37
C VAL A 257 -0.44 -22.20 13.78
N ILE A 258 0.69 -22.87 14.04
CA ILE A 258 1.36 -22.81 15.34
C ILE A 258 1.76 -21.38 15.68
N ILE A 259 2.36 -20.64 14.73
CA ILE A 259 2.72 -19.23 14.91
C ILE A 259 1.48 -18.39 15.22
N CYS A 260 0.38 -18.55 14.47
CA CYS A 260 -0.87 -17.81 14.73
C CYS A 260 -1.39 -18.07 16.15
N VAL A 261 -1.43 -19.32 16.58
CA VAL A 261 -1.92 -19.70 17.92
C VAL A 261 -1.00 -19.12 19.02
N ALA A 262 0.30 -19.24 18.84
CA ALA A 262 1.28 -18.70 19.79
C ALA A 262 1.15 -17.15 19.93
N LEU A 263 1.07 -16.44 18.79
CA LEU A 263 0.90 -15.00 18.78
C LEU A 263 -0.41 -14.56 19.44
N LEU A 264 -1.52 -15.26 19.15
CA LEU A 264 -2.81 -14.97 19.77
C LEU A 264 -2.78 -15.23 21.28
N ALA A 265 -2.12 -16.29 21.74
CA ALA A 265 -2.00 -16.61 23.17
C ALA A 265 -1.17 -15.54 23.91
N VAL A 266 -0.02 -15.14 23.35
CA VAL A 266 0.82 -14.08 23.94
C VAL A 266 0.09 -12.73 23.94
N PHE A 267 -0.59 -12.39 22.86
CA PHE A 267 -1.38 -11.16 22.78
C PHE A 267 -2.55 -11.15 23.76
N ALA A 268 -3.23 -12.28 23.96
CA ALA A 268 -4.31 -12.40 24.93
C ALA A 268 -3.77 -12.22 26.37
N ALA A 269 -2.61 -12.78 26.68
CA ALA A 269 -1.96 -12.62 27.98
C ALA A 269 -1.54 -11.16 28.24
N ASP A 270 -0.90 -10.51 27.25
CA ASP A 270 -0.54 -9.11 27.34
C ASP A 270 -1.78 -8.19 27.44
N SER A 271 -2.85 -8.51 26.68
CA SER A 271 -4.11 -7.77 26.76
C SER A 271 -4.72 -7.85 28.17
N ALA A 272 -4.78 -9.03 28.75
CA ALA A 272 -5.31 -9.24 30.10
C ALA A 272 -4.48 -8.47 31.17
N TYR A 273 -3.16 -8.50 31.01
CA TYR A 273 -2.24 -7.76 31.89
C TYR A 273 -2.39 -6.23 31.71
N SER A 274 -2.37 -5.74 30.48
CA SER A 274 -2.43 -4.31 30.16
C SER A 274 -3.77 -3.65 30.50
N VAL A 275 -4.87 -4.39 30.53
CA VAL A 275 -6.16 -3.88 31.01
C VAL A 275 -6.08 -3.52 32.50
N ALA A 276 -5.42 -4.33 33.32
CA ALA A 276 -5.20 -4.06 34.73
C ALA A 276 -4.06 -3.05 34.96
N HIS A 277 -3.01 -3.12 34.16
CA HIS A 277 -1.79 -2.32 34.29
C HIS A 277 -1.43 -1.69 32.94
N PRO A 278 -2.09 -0.60 32.50
CA PRO A 278 -1.82 0.00 31.21
C PRO A 278 -0.40 0.56 31.15
N ASN A 279 0.25 0.40 30.01
CA ASN A 279 1.50 1.06 29.74
C ASN A 279 1.28 2.57 29.71
N SER A 280 1.98 3.34 30.55
CA SER A 280 1.78 4.78 30.75
C SER A 280 3.08 5.44 31.23
N GLY A 281 3.16 6.77 31.16
CA GLY A 281 4.31 7.57 31.62
C GLY A 281 4.87 8.48 30.53
N ALA A 282 6.10 8.94 30.75
CA ALA A 282 6.77 9.91 29.90
C ALA A 282 6.86 9.44 28.45
N GLY A 283 6.35 10.26 27.52
CA GLY A 283 6.29 9.97 26.09
C GLY A 283 5.22 8.95 25.68
N ILE A 284 4.40 8.43 26.62
CA ILE A 284 3.34 7.45 26.34
C ILE A 284 1.96 8.06 26.55
N THR A 285 1.70 8.68 27.70
CA THR A 285 0.39 9.20 28.09
C THR A 285 0.38 10.65 28.57
N ASP A 286 1.54 11.25 28.71
CA ASP A 286 1.73 12.63 29.22
C ASP A 286 1.70 13.65 28.06
N TYR A 287 0.69 13.56 27.23
CA TYR A 287 0.37 14.64 26.30
C TYR A 287 -0.30 15.77 27.10
N GLU A 288 0.51 16.75 27.53
CA GLU A 288 -0.06 17.99 28.06
C GLU A 288 -0.96 18.64 27.01
N ASN A 289 -2.11 19.14 27.47
CA ASN A 289 -3.00 19.94 26.62
C ASN A 289 -2.26 21.23 26.24
N HIS A 290 -1.69 21.29 25.05
CA HIS A 290 -1.18 22.51 24.44
C HIS A 290 -2.28 23.27 23.74
#